data_0ddfda3fa52cd7da8ee466faada89fcc
#
_entry.id   0ddfda3fa52cd7da8ee466faada89fcc
#
_cell.length_a   1.000
_cell.length_b   1.000
_cell.length_c   1.000
_cell.angle_alpha   90.00
_cell.angle_beta   90.00
_cell.angle_gamma   90.00
#
_symmetry.space_group_name_H-M   'P 1'
#
loop_
_entity.id
_entity.type
_entity.pdbx_description
1 polymer ?
#
loop_
_entity_poly.entity_id
_entity_poly.type
_entity_poly.pdbx_seq_one_letter_code
_entity_poly.pdbx_strand_id
1 'polypeptide(L)'
;MRNFTELYRMDLPHRAISVYIYLADRANKDGICWPSISTISKDLKLSESTTRRALKDLYRAGLIQTEQRYRENGGNSSLLYRL
;
A
#
# COMPACT_ATOMS: atom_id res chain seq x y z
N MET A 1 7.98 -10.99 13.49
CA MET A 1 8.29 -9.56 13.43
C MET A 1 8.85 -9.21 12.06
N ARG A 2 8.34 -8.15 11.47
CA ARG A 2 8.81 -7.76 10.14
C ARG A 2 10.11 -6.99 10.24
N ASN A 3 11.02 -7.28 9.32
CA ASN A 3 12.31 -6.61 9.24
C ASN A 3 12.31 -5.66 8.05
N PHE A 4 12.46 -4.38 8.30
CA PHE A 4 12.45 -3.36 7.26
C PHE A 4 13.84 -2.98 6.77
N THR A 5 14.87 -3.68 7.21
CA THR A 5 16.25 -3.34 6.84
C THR A 5 16.45 -3.37 5.33
N GLU A 6 15.94 -4.40 4.67
CA GLU A 6 16.07 -4.51 3.22
C GLU A 6 15.30 -3.41 2.50
N LEU A 7 14.16 -3.00 3.06
CA LEU A 7 13.37 -1.91 2.50
C LEU A 7 14.19 -0.63 2.44
N TYR A 8 14.94 -0.33 3.49
CA TYR A 8 15.75 0.87 3.55
C TYR A 8 16.93 0.84 2.59
N ARG A 9 17.36 -0.35 2.19
CA ARG A 9 18.47 -0.51 1.25
C ARG A 9 18.02 -0.38 -0.20
N MET A 10 16.72 -0.46 -0.45
CA MET A 10 16.18 -0.32 -1.80
C MET A 10 16.17 1.16 -2.18
N ASP A 11 16.38 1.41 -3.47
CA ASP A 11 16.36 2.78 -3.99
C ASP A 11 14.92 3.21 -4.23
N LEU A 12 14.21 3.47 -3.14
CA LEU A 12 12.81 3.87 -3.18
C LEU A 12 12.65 5.28 -2.62
N PRO A 13 11.73 6.07 -3.16
CA PRO A 13 11.43 7.38 -2.56
C PRO A 13 10.79 7.21 -1.19
N HIS A 14 10.96 8.23 -0.34
CA HIS A 14 10.44 8.19 1.02
C HIS A 14 8.94 7.93 1.06
N ARG A 15 8.20 8.46 0.10
CA ARG A 15 6.74 8.23 0.05
C ARG A 15 6.43 6.74 -0.06
N ALA A 16 7.20 5.99 -0.85
CA ALA A 16 6.98 4.57 -1.02
C ALA A 16 7.32 3.81 0.26
N ILE A 17 8.42 4.16 0.90
CA ILE A 17 8.81 3.54 2.17
C ILE A 17 7.74 3.77 3.22
N SER A 18 7.25 5.00 3.35
CA SER A 18 6.20 5.33 4.32
C SER A 18 4.92 4.55 4.07
N VAL A 19 4.50 4.46 2.82
CA VAL A 19 3.29 3.72 2.47
C VAL A 19 3.46 2.23 2.74
N TYR A 20 4.63 1.68 2.42
CA TYR A 20 4.86 0.26 2.67
C TYR A 20 4.77 -0.07 4.16
N ILE A 21 5.42 0.74 5.01
CA ILE A 21 5.38 0.52 6.45
C ILE A 21 3.94 0.64 6.97
N TYR A 22 3.19 1.60 6.45
CA TYR A 22 1.78 1.76 6.81
C TYR A 22 0.97 0.51 6.43
N LEU A 23 1.15 0.01 5.22
CA LEU A 23 0.44 -1.18 4.76
C LEU A 23 0.82 -2.40 5.60
N ALA A 24 2.10 -2.55 5.92
CA ALA A 24 2.57 -3.65 6.74
C ALA A 24 1.95 -3.60 8.14
N ASP A 25 1.82 -2.41 8.69
CA ASP A 25 1.20 -2.22 9.99
C ASP A 25 -0.29 -2.58 9.97
N ARG A 26 -0.96 -2.33 8.86
CA ARG A 26 -2.40 -2.61 8.72
C ARG A 26 -2.68 -4.04 8.26
N ALA A 27 -1.69 -4.73 7.72
CA ALA A 27 -1.89 -6.06 7.16
C ALA A 27 -2.22 -7.07 8.25
N ASN A 28 -3.08 -8.02 7.91
CA ASN A 28 -3.39 -9.12 8.80
C ASN A 28 -2.24 -10.13 8.80
N LYS A 29 -2.43 -11.25 9.50
CA LYS A 29 -1.39 -12.29 9.60
C LYS A 29 -1.01 -12.90 8.25
N ASP A 30 -1.88 -12.78 7.26
CA ASP A 30 -1.61 -13.28 5.91
C ASP A 30 -0.94 -12.23 5.03
N GLY A 31 -0.62 -11.07 5.57
CA GLY A 31 0.02 -10.00 4.82
C GLY A 31 -0.93 -9.26 3.90
N ILE A 32 -2.21 -9.23 4.22
CA ILE A 32 -3.24 -8.65 3.37
C ILE A 32 -3.90 -7.47 4.07
N CYS A 33 -4.07 -6.38 3.34
CA CYS A 33 -4.82 -5.21 3.83
C CYS A 33 -5.55 -4.57 2.65
N TRP A 34 -6.52 -3.71 2.97
CA TRP A 34 -7.33 -3.08 1.92
C TRP A 34 -7.78 -1.67 2.29
N PRO A 35 -6.88 -0.80 2.77
CA PRO A 35 -7.26 0.58 3.03
C PRO A 35 -7.50 1.32 1.72
N SER A 36 -8.41 2.29 1.74
CA SER A 36 -8.62 3.12 0.56
C SER A 36 -7.46 4.11 0.41
N ILE A 37 -7.29 4.62 -0.79
CA ILE A 37 -6.27 5.65 -1.04
C ILE A 37 -6.53 6.88 -0.16
N SER A 38 -7.80 7.24 0.00
CA SER A 38 -8.17 8.35 0.86
C SER A 38 -7.74 8.11 2.30
N THR A 39 -7.92 6.91 2.82
CA THR A 39 -7.52 6.56 4.18
C THR A 39 -6.00 6.63 4.35
N ILE A 40 -5.27 6.04 3.40
CA ILE A 40 -3.80 6.07 3.45
C ILE A 40 -3.30 7.51 3.43
N SER A 41 -3.84 8.30 2.50
CA SER A 41 -3.43 9.70 2.33
C SER A 41 -3.68 10.51 3.58
N LYS A 42 -4.84 10.34 4.18
CA LYS A 42 -5.21 11.06 5.38
C LYS A 42 -4.31 10.70 6.55
N ASP A 43 -4.07 9.41 6.75
CA ASP A 43 -3.28 8.93 7.88
C ASP A 43 -1.81 9.33 7.76
N LEU A 44 -1.27 9.33 6.55
CA LEU A 44 0.13 9.67 6.30
C LEU A 44 0.33 11.14 5.96
N LYS A 45 -0.76 11.91 5.85
CA LYS A 45 -0.70 13.33 5.50
C LYS A 45 -0.04 13.54 4.13
N LEU A 46 -0.38 12.68 3.20
CA LEU A 46 0.06 12.76 1.81
C LEU A 46 -1.12 13.13 0.92
N SER A 47 -0.84 13.74 -0.22
CA SER A 47 -1.88 13.92 -1.22
C SER A 47 -2.25 12.57 -1.82
N GLU A 48 -3.44 12.47 -2.38
CA GLU A 48 -3.85 11.22 -3.03
C GLU A 48 -2.98 10.90 -4.24
N SER A 49 -2.55 11.93 -4.98
CA SER A 49 -1.62 11.75 -6.08
C SER A 49 -0.32 11.13 -5.62
N THR A 50 0.24 11.64 -4.54
CA THR A 50 1.49 11.12 -3.97
C THR A 50 1.30 9.69 -3.50
N THR A 51 0.17 9.39 -2.86
CA THR A 51 -0.15 8.05 -2.40
C THR A 51 -0.23 7.08 -3.57
N ARG A 52 -0.88 7.46 -4.67
CA ARG A 52 -0.97 6.62 -5.85
C ARG A 52 0.40 6.34 -6.45
N ARG A 53 1.25 7.37 -6.50
CA ARG A 53 2.62 7.20 -7.01
C ARG A 53 3.42 6.25 -6.13
N ALA A 54 3.27 6.37 -4.80
CA ALA A 54 3.95 5.49 -3.86
C ALA A 54 3.53 4.04 -4.05
N LEU A 55 2.23 3.79 -4.20
CA LEU A 55 1.73 2.44 -4.44
C LEU A 55 2.26 1.87 -5.74
N LYS A 56 2.36 2.70 -6.77
CA LYS A 56 2.91 2.27 -8.06
C LYS A 56 4.40 1.93 -7.93
N ASP A 57 5.15 2.74 -7.17
CA ASP A 57 6.56 2.46 -6.91
C ASP A 57 6.73 1.10 -6.23
N LEU A 58 5.90 0.81 -5.24
CA LEU A 58 5.94 -0.46 -4.51
C LEU A 58 5.56 -1.64 -5.39
N TYR A 59 4.55 -1.46 -6.22
CA TYR A 59 4.12 -2.50 -7.16
C TYR A 59 5.23 -2.83 -8.15
N ARG A 60 5.86 -1.79 -8.71
CA ARG A 60 6.97 -1.98 -9.67
C ARG A 60 8.18 -2.64 -9.03
N ALA A 61 8.42 -2.37 -7.75
CA ALA A 61 9.53 -2.97 -7.03
C ALA A 61 9.23 -4.42 -6.61
N GLY A 62 8.02 -4.89 -6.84
CA GLY A 62 7.64 -6.24 -6.46
C GLY A 62 7.36 -6.43 -4.98
N LEU A 63 7.20 -5.33 -4.25
CA LEU A 63 6.97 -5.39 -2.80
C LEU A 63 5.51 -5.60 -2.44
N ILE A 64 4.60 -5.23 -3.32
CA ILE A 64 3.17 -5.45 -3.11
C ILE A 64 2.55 -6.00 -4.38
N GLN A 65 1.47 -6.75 -4.20
CA GLN A 65 0.58 -7.15 -5.29
C GLN A 65 -0.79 -6.56 -5.00
N THR A 66 -1.54 -6.27 -6.04
CA THR A 66 -2.86 -5.70 -5.89
C THR A 66 -3.88 -6.63 -6.51
N GLU A 67 -5.03 -6.75 -5.87
CA GLU A 67 -6.19 -7.46 -6.40
C GLU A 67 -7.37 -6.53 -6.31
N GLN A 68 -8.16 -6.46 -7.38
CA GLN A 68 -9.35 -5.65 -7.39
C GLN A 68 -10.52 -6.49 -6.86
N ARG A 69 -11.24 -5.92 -5.90
CA ARG A 69 -12.42 -6.58 -5.35
C ARG A 69 -13.65 -5.93 -5.95
N TYR A 70 -14.50 -6.74 -6.57
CA TYR A 70 -15.75 -6.27 -7.16
C TYR A 70 -16.91 -6.50 -6.22
N ARG A 71 -17.82 -5.54 -6.16
CA ARG A 71 -19.08 -5.71 -5.46
C ARG A 71 -20.18 -5.95 -6.46
N GLU A 72 -21.10 -6.86 -6.14
CA GLU A 72 -22.18 -7.22 -7.04
C GLU A 72 -23.10 -6.05 -7.38
N ASN A 73 -23.20 -5.08 -6.50
CA ASN A 73 -24.11 -3.96 -6.66
C ASN A 73 -23.54 -2.80 -7.43
N GLY A 74 -22.45 -3.01 -8.15
CA GLY A 74 -21.85 -1.94 -8.92
C GLY A 74 -21.26 -0.82 -8.07
N GLY A 75 -21.07 -1.05 -6.79
CA GLY A 75 -20.44 -0.09 -5.92
C GLY A 75 -18.93 0.03 -6.19
N ASN A 76 -18.31 0.95 -5.50
CA ASN A 76 -16.87 1.17 -5.66
C ASN A 76 -16.09 -0.08 -5.33
N SER A 77 -15.25 -0.51 -6.26
CA SER A 77 -14.32 -1.59 -5.98
C SER A 77 -13.20 -1.04 -5.11
N SER A 78 -12.75 -1.82 -4.16
CA SER A 78 -11.58 -1.48 -3.37
C SER A 78 -10.44 -2.40 -3.77
N LEU A 79 -9.22 -1.88 -3.70
CA LEU A 79 -8.04 -2.68 -3.96
C LEU A 79 -7.63 -3.40 -2.69
N LEU A 80 -7.24 -4.64 -2.87
CA LEU A 80 -6.63 -5.44 -1.81
C LEU A 80 -5.12 -5.44 -2.06
N TYR A 81 -4.36 -5.20 -1.02
CA TYR A 81 -2.90 -5.18 -1.12
C TYR A 81 -2.34 -6.41 -0.43
N ARG A 82 -1.51 -7.14 -1.15
CA ARG A 82 -0.83 -8.33 -0.64
C ARG A 82 0.66 -8.04 -0.55
N LEU A 83 1.16 -8.14 0.64
CA LEU A 83 2.57 -7.85 0.89
C LEU A 83 3.44 -9.09 0.76
#